data_dd4bb5df91e8876c765bed90ffadb70e
#
_entry.id   dd4bb5df91e8876c765bed90ffadb70e
#
_cell.length_a   1.000
_cell.length_b   1.000
_cell.length_c   1.000
_cell.angle_alpha   90.00
_cell.angle_beta   90.00
_cell.angle_gamma   90.00
#
_symmetry.space_group_name_H-M   'P 1'
#
loop_
_entity.id
_entity.type
_entity.pdbx_description
1 polymer ?
#
loop_
_entity_poly.entity_id
_entity_poly.type
_entity_poly.pdbx_seq_one_letter_code
_entity_poly.pdbx_strand_id
1 'polypeptide(L)'
;MARLRLLLRSARLLGLVALGLGLAAWVSLRERLPGADVTPLRQRLTRWWLARLCAALPFEVRVSGEAPRQPMLWVANHVSWTDIPLLGALAPLTFLSKAEVRAWPLAGWLAEKAGTLFIRRGSGDSRLINQRLAEQLHRGRNLLIFPEGTTTNGESLRTFHGRLMASALEAGVAVQPVAISYRRDGVPDAQAPFIGDDDLLSHLGRLLRGERGSVHIQLLEPIPSQGLDRAELARQAQQAGRLALF
;
A
#
# COMPACT_ATOMS: atom_id res chain seq x y z
N MET A 1 -11.36 -4.82 29.78
CA MET A 1 -10.77 -3.78 28.89
C MET A 1 -10.70 -4.22 27.43
N ALA A 2 -10.23 -5.43 27.07
CA ALA A 2 -10.11 -5.88 25.66
C ALA A 2 -11.44 -5.90 24.88
N ARG A 3 -12.56 -6.31 25.50
CA ARG A 3 -13.90 -6.31 24.86
C ARG A 3 -14.38 -4.89 24.53
N LEU A 4 -14.16 -3.93 25.42
CA LEU A 4 -14.52 -2.54 25.19
C LEU A 4 -13.68 -1.93 24.06
N ARG A 5 -12.36 -2.19 24.04
CA ARG A 5 -11.48 -1.80 22.93
C ARG A 5 -11.97 -2.36 21.60
N LEU A 6 -12.30 -3.64 21.55
CA LEU A 6 -12.85 -4.28 20.34
C LEU A 6 -14.12 -3.58 19.89
N LEU A 7 -15.09 -3.35 20.76
CA LEU A 7 -16.37 -2.72 20.39
C LEU A 7 -16.18 -1.31 19.86
N LEU A 8 -15.43 -0.45 20.55
CA LEU A 8 -15.22 0.93 20.15
C LEU A 8 -14.44 1.05 18.82
N ARG A 9 -13.38 0.23 18.68
CA ARG A 9 -12.57 0.21 17.45
C ARG A 9 -13.36 -0.37 16.26
N SER A 10 -14.15 -1.43 16.50
CA SER A 10 -15.01 -2.01 15.46
C SER A 10 -16.09 -1.03 15.01
N ALA A 11 -16.77 -0.34 15.95
CA ALA A 11 -17.76 0.67 15.59
C ALA A 11 -17.15 1.80 14.76
N ARG A 12 -15.95 2.28 15.14
CA ARG A 12 -15.22 3.30 14.39
C ARG A 12 -14.86 2.82 12.98
N LEU A 13 -14.36 1.59 12.83
CA LEU A 13 -14.01 1.02 11.52
C LEU A 13 -15.24 0.81 10.65
N LEU A 14 -16.33 0.28 11.20
CA LEU A 14 -17.59 0.13 10.47
C LEU A 14 -18.11 1.48 9.96
N GLY A 15 -18.07 2.52 10.78
CA GLY A 15 -18.41 3.88 10.36
C GLY A 15 -17.51 4.40 9.24
N LEU A 16 -16.20 4.13 9.31
CA LEU A 16 -15.26 4.51 8.25
C LEU A 16 -15.48 3.71 6.95
N VAL A 17 -15.82 2.42 7.05
CA VAL A 17 -16.18 1.61 5.87
C VAL A 17 -17.45 2.16 5.23
N ALA A 18 -18.50 2.44 6.01
CA ALA A 18 -19.74 3.02 5.51
C ALA A 18 -19.48 4.39 4.84
N LEU A 19 -18.66 5.24 5.45
CA LEU A 19 -18.24 6.51 4.86
C LEU A 19 -17.48 6.29 3.53
N GLY A 20 -16.55 5.33 3.50
CA GLY A 20 -15.79 4.97 2.28
C GLY A 20 -16.70 4.52 1.14
N LEU A 21 -17.72 3.70 1.45
CA LEU A 21 -18.72 3.28 0.48
C LEU A 21 -19.52 4.48 -0.07
N GLY A 22 -19.94 5.40 0.80
CA GLY A 22 -20.63 6.63 0.39
C GLY A 22 -19.77 7.54 -0.50
N LEU A 23 -18.49 7.75 -0.12
CA LEU A 23 -17.54 8.53 -0.92
C LEU A 23 -17.28 7.89 -2.28
N ALA A 24 -17.07 6.58 -2.32
CA ALA A 24 -16.83 5.84 -3.57
C ALA A 24 -18.06 5.87 -4.49
N ALA A 25 -19.26 5.72 -3.92
CA ALA A 25 -20.53 5.86 -4.67
C ALA A 25 -20.69 7.27 -5.24
N TRP A 26 -20.41 8.29 -4.44
CA TRP A 26 -20.48 9.69 -4.87
C TRP A 26 -19.48 10.00 -6.00
N VAL A 27 -18.22 9.57 -5.88
CA VAL A 27 -17.22 9.73 -6.96
C VAL A 27 -17.67 8.98 -8.22
N SER A 28 -18.21 7.76 -8.09
CA SER A 28 -18.72 6.98 -9.22
C SER A 28 -19.91 7.65 -9.91
N LEU A 29 -20.77 8.35 -9.17
CA LEU A 29 -21.85 9.13 -9.75
C LEU A 29 -21.31 10.34 -10.52
N ARG A 30 -20.35 11.05 -9.94
CA ARG A 30 -19.68 12.18 -10.59
C ARG A 30 -18.97 11.77 -11.89
N GLU A 31 -18.38 10.59 -11.93
CA GLU A 31 -17.68 10.04 -13.11
C GLU A 31 -18.63 9.79 -14.31
N ARG A 32 -19.93 9.66 -14.05
CA ARG A 32 -20.94 9.53 -15.12
C ARG A 32 -21.32 10.85 -15.79
N LEU A 33 -20.91 11.98 -15.21
CA LEU A 33 -21.19 13.30 -15.78
C LEU A 33 -20.20 13.57 -16.94
N PRO A 34 -20.70 14.05 -18.10
CA PRO A 34 -19.84 14.35 -19.24
C PRO A 34 -18.75 15.37 -18.91
N GLY A 35 -17.50 15.11 -19.35
CA GLY A 35 -16.38 16.02 -19.19
C GLY A 35 -15.75 16.10 -17.79
N ALA A 36 -16.22 15.31 -16.83
CA ALA A 36 -15.68 15.34 -15.47
C ALA A 36 -14.42 14.46 -15.33
N ASP A 37 -13.23 15.06 -15.21
CA ASP A 37 -12.07 14.35 -14.68
C ASP A 37 -12.15 14.24 -13.15
N VAL A 38 -12.61 13.10 -12.68
CA VAL A 38 -12.75 12.82 -11.23
C VAL A 38 -11.45 12.29 -10.60
N THR A 39 -10.39 12.14 -11.38
CA THR A 39 -9.13 11.55 -10.88
C THR A 39 -8.52 12.32 -9.71
N PRO A 40 -8.36 13.66 -9.75
CA PRO A 40 -7.79 14.40 -8.63
C PRO A 40 -8.67 14.32 -7.37
N LEU A 41 -10.00 14.38 -7.56
CA LEU A 41 -10.94 14.24 -6.47
C LEU A 41 -10.86 12.84 -5.83
N ARG A 42 -10.86 11.78 -6.65
CA ARG A 42 -10.69 10.40 -6.20
C ARG A 42 -9.41 10.22 -5.38
N GLN A 43 -8.28 10.68 -5.88
CA GLN A 43 -7.00 10.58 -5.19
C GLN A 43 -7.00 11.30 -3.84
N ARG A 44 -7.54 12.53 -3.78
CA ARG A 44 -7.65 13.31 -2.55
C ARG A 44 -8.54 12.62 -1.53
N LEU A 45 -9.71 12.13 -1.94
CA LEU A 45 -10.66 11.46 -1.04
C LEU A 45 -10.12 10.11 -0.57
N THR A 46 -9.50 9.33 -1.45
CA THR A 46 -8.86 8.04 -1.10
C THR A 46 -7.77 8.27 -0.06
N ARG A 47 -6.83 9.20 -0.29
CA ARG A 47 -5.79 9.53 0.69
C ARG A 47 -6.38 9.97 2.03
N TRP A 48 -7.35 10.87 2.00
CA TRP A 48 -8.03 11.36 3.21
C TRP A 48 -8.69 10.21 3.97
N TRP A 49 -9.40 9.33 3.27
CA TRP A 49 -10.07 8.18 3.87
C TRP A 49 -9.07 7.16 4.43
N LEU A 50 -8.00 6.85 3.70
CA LEU A 50 -6.93 5.97 4.17
C LEU A 50 -6.23 6.53 5.41
N ALA A 51 -6.03 7.86 5.50
CA ALA A 51 -5.49 8.48 6.70
C ALA A 51 -6.42 8.31 7.93
N ARG A 52 -7.75 8.39 7.73
CA ARG A 52 -8.74 8.12 8.79
C ARG A 52 -8.76 6.66 9.20
N LEU A 53 -8.65 5.75 8.22
CA LEU A 53 -8.56 4.33 8.45
C LEU A 53 -7.28 3.98 9.21
N CYS A 54 -6.14 4.52 8.79
CA CYS A 54 -4.86 4.41 9.50
C CYS A 54 -4.99 4.85 10.97
N ALA A 55 -5.58 6.03 11.23
CA ALA A 55 -5.79 6.56 12.58
C ALA A 55 -6.79 5.75 13.43
N ALA A 56 -7.56 4.83 12.83
CA ALA A 56 -8.45 3.91 13.53
C ALA A 56 -7.78 2.58 13.88
N LEU A 57 -6.66 2.25 13.24
CA LEU A 57 -5.86 1.07 13.57
C LEU A 57 -5.10 1.27 14.89
N PRO A 58 -4.80 0.19 15.61
CA PRO A 58 -4.13 0.28 16.91
C PRO A 58 -2.62 0.44 16.79
N PHE A 59 -2.17 1.42 16.01
CA PHE A 59 -0.76 1.71 15.81
C PHE A 59 -0.44 3.19 16.12
N GLU A 60 0.69 3.41 16.73
CA GLU A 60 1.37 4.70 16.74
C GLU A 60 2.28 4.75 15.49
N VAL A 61 2.00 5.67 14.59
CA VAL A 61 2.72 5.75 13.31
C VAL A 61 3.80 6.82 13.41
N ARG A 62 5.03 6.42 13.13
CA ARG A 62 6.20 7.32 13.00
C ARG A 62 6.66 7.28 11.55
N VAL A 63 6.93 8.45 11.00
CA VAL A 63 7.40 8.59 9.62
C VAL A 63 8.72 9.35 9.64
N SER A 64 9.71 8.84 8.94
CA SER A 64 10.98 9.53 8.69
C SER A 64 11.26 9.64 7.18
N GLY A 65 12.03 10.63 6.77
CA GLY A 65 12.22 11.00 5.38
C GLY A 65 11.08 11.85 4.84
N GLU A 66 11.20 12.29 3.59
CA GLU A 66 10.22 13.15 2.93
C GLU A 66 9.53 12.45 1.78
N ALA A 67 8.21 12.64 1.66
CA ALA A 67 7.48 12.16 0.51
C ALA A 67 7.94 12.90 -0.77
N PRO A 68 8.20 12.18 -1.87
CA PRO A 68 8.68 12.79 -3.09
C PRO A 68 7.65 13.77 -3.66
N ARG A 69 8.14 14.87 -4.21
CA ARG A 69 7.31 15.88 -4.88
C ARG A 69 6.96 15.52 -6.32
N GLN A 70 7.76 14.64 -6.92
CA GLN A 70 7.56 14.16 -8.29
C GLN A 70 6.98 12.74 -8.28
N PRO A 71 6.28 12.34 -9.34
CA PRO A 71 5.79 10.97 -9.49
C PRO A 71 6.92 9.95 -9.45
N MET A 72 6.77 8.93 -8.65
CA MET A 72 7.75 7.85 -8.49
C MET A 72 7.07 6.49 -8.36
N LEU A 73 7.83 5.44 -8.64
CA LEU A 73 7.47 4.08 -8.29
C LEU A 73 7.89 3.82 -6.83
N TRP A 74 6.94 3.78 -5.92
CA TRP A 74 7.18 3.41 -4.53
C TRP A 74 7.35 1.91 -4.39
N VAL A 75 8.35 1.50 -3.65
CA VAL A 75 8.75 0.10 -3.49
C VAL A 75 8.95 -0.18 -2.02
N ALA A 76 8.09 -1.00 -1.43
CA ALA A 76 8.10 -1.29 0.01
C ALA A 76 8.21 -2.78 0.29
N ASN A 77 8.79 -3.14 1.45
CA ASN A 77 8.58 -4.46 2.03
C ASN A 77 7.11 -4.62 2.45
N HIS A 78 6.64 -5.86 2.59
CA HIS A 78 5.24 -6.15 2.83
C HIS A 78 5.07 -7.06 4.05
N VAL A 79 4.43 -6.53 5.09
CA VAL A 79 4.20 -7.24 6.35
C VAL A 79 2.71 -7.56 6.53
N SER A 80 1.85 -6.62 6.15
CA SER A 80 0.42 -6.72 6.46
C SER A 80 -0.45 -5.96 5.44
N TRP A 81 -1.73 -6.33 5.34
CA TRP A 81 -2.70 -5.51 4.60
C TRP A 81 -2.78 -4.07 5.16
N THR A 82 -2.39 -3.88 6.43
CA THR A 82 -2.34 -2.54 7.05
C THR A 82 -1.31 -1.61 6.42
N ASP A 83 -0.32 -2.13 5.68
CA ASP A 83 0.64 -1.31 4.92
C ASP A 83 -0.08 -0.41 3.89
N ILE A 84 -1.21 -0.88 3.36
CA ILE A 84 -2.00 -0.15 2.36
C ILE A 84 -2.53 1.19 2.93
N PRO A 85 -3.33 1.22 4.02
CA PRO A 85 -3.79 2.48 4.58
C PRO A 85 -2.66 3.32 5.17
N LEU A 86 -1.60 2.70 5.71
CA LEU A 86 -0.45 3.40 6.26
C LEU A 86 0.28 4.21 5.18
N LEU A 87 0.66 3.57 4.08
CA LEU A 87 1.36 4.24 2.97
C LEU A 87 0.44 5.17 2.19
N GLY A 88 -0.81 4.76 1.97
CA GLY A 88 -1.79 5.57 1.26
C GLY A 88 -2.22 6.85 1.99
N ALA A 89 -1.96 6.94 3.30
CA ALA A 89 -2.13 8.15 4.07
C ALA A 89 -1.05 9.21 3.77
N LEU A 90 0.16 8.77 3.38
CA LEU A 90 1.31 9.65 3.18
C LEU A 90 1.21 10.41 1.84
N ALA A 91 0.82 9.72 0.77
CA ALA A 91 0.74 10.30 -0.57
C ALA A 91 -0.46 9.73 -1.35
N PRO A 92 -0.92 10.41 -2.42
CA PRO A 92 -1.87 9.82 -3.36
C PRO A 92 -1.19 8.69 -4.13
N LEU A 93 -1.42 7.45 -3.71
CA LEU A 93 -0.82 6.26 -4.30
C LEU A 93 -1.85 5.46 -5.10
N THR A 94 -1.45 4.96 -6.26
CA THR A 94 -2.15 3.89 -6.97
C THR A 94 -1.53 2.56 -6.55
N PHE A 95 -2.34 1.65 -6.05
CA PHE A 95 -1.89 0.35 -5.56
C PHE A 95 -1.96 -0.71 -6.64
N LEU A 96 -1.05 -1.68 -6.56
CA LEU A 96 -1.09 -2.89 -7.35
C LEU A 96 -1.47 -4.06 -6.45
N SER A 97 -2.51 -4.78 -6.82
CA SER A 97 -3.03 -5.91 -6.04
C SER A 97 -3.23 -7.17 -6.90
N LYS A 98 -3.32 -8.31 -6.24
CA LYS A 98 -3.71 -9.57 -6.89
C LYS A 98 -5.16 -9.51 -7.33
N ALA A 99 -5.50 -10.16 -8.46
CA ALA A 99 -6.87 -10.20 -8.99
C ALA A 99 -7.87 -10.81 -8.00
N GLU A 100 -7.44 -11.75 -7.16
CA GLU A 100 -8.26 -12.43 -6.16
C GLU A 100 -8.79 -11.47 -5.09
N VAL A 101 -8.04 -10.41 -4.76
CA VAL A 101 -8.46 -9.39 -3.79
C VAL A 101 -9.68 -8.61 -4.30
N ARG A 102 -9.87 -8.51 -5.62
CA ARG A 102 -11.06 -7.89 -6.22
C ARG A 102 -12.35 -8.61 -5.81
N ALA A 103 -12.28 -9.92 -5.57
CA ALA A 103 -13.43 -10.72 -5.15
C ALA A 103 -13.75 -10.60 -3.64
N TRP A 104 -12.92 -9.91 -2.85
CA TRP A 104 -13.20 -9.70 -1.43
C TRP A 104 -14.43 -8.78 -1.26
N PRO A 105 -15.41 -9.20 -0.46
CA PRO A 105 -16.59 -8.38 -0.20
C PRO A 105 -16.21 -7.01 0.33
N LEU A 106 -16.83 -5.96 -0.15
CA LEU A 106 -16.61 -4.55 0.23
C LEU A 106 -15.17 -4.06 -0.03
N ALA A 107 -14.14 -4.75 0.47
CA ALA A 107 -12.75 -4.33 0.35
C ALA A 107 -12.27 -4.34 -1.11
N GLY A 108 -12.63 -5.36 -1.89
CA GLY A 108 -12.30 -5.43 -3.32
C GLY A 108 -12.98 -4.32 -4.13
N TRP A 109 -14.26 -4.06 -3.83
CA TRP A 109 -15.00 -2.97 -4.47
C TRP A 109 -14.43 -1.59 -4.11
N LEU A 110 -14.12 -1.34 -2.83
CA LEU A 110 -13.48 -0.10 -2.38
C LEU A 110 -12.11 0.09 -3.03
N ALA A 111 -11.29 -0.96 -3.10
CA ALA A 111 -9.99 -0.92 -3.74
C ALA A 111 -10.12 -0.59 -5.25
N GLU A 112 -11.08 -1.20 -5.96
CA GLU A 112 -11.37 -0.88 -7.35
C GLU A 112 -11.76 0.60 -7.52
N LYS A 113 -12.65 1.10 -6.68
CA LYS A 113 -13.10 2.50 -6.71
C LYS A 113 -12.00 3.48 -6.29
N ALA A 114 -11.06 3.05 -5.48
CA ALA A 114 -9.84 3.81 -5.16
C ALA A 114 -8.83 3.89 -6.32
N GLY A 115 -9.03 3.11 -7.39
CA GLY A 115 -8.15 3.08 -8.56
C GLY A 115 -7.02 2.04 -8.46
N THR A 116 -7.18 1.03 -7.62
CA THR A 116 -6.23 -0.09 -7.53
C THR A 116 -6.17 -0.85 -8.85
N LEU A 117 -4.96 -1.16 -9.31
CA LEU A 117 -4.71 -1.98 -10.48
C LEU A 117 -4.66 -3.46 -10.04
N PHE A 118 -5.46 -4.30 -10.68
CA PHE A 118 -5.49 -5.73 -10.37
C PHE A 118 -4.76 -6.51 -11.44
N ILE A 119 -3.89 -7.43 -11.01
CA ILE A 119 -3.10 -8.29 -11.90
C ILE A 119 -3.32 -9.77 -11.60
N ARG A 120 -3.39 -10.58 -12.64
CA ARG A 120 -3.30 -12.03 -12.55
C ARG A 120 -1.84 -12.44 -12.64
N ARG A 121 -1.36 -13.18 -11.64
CA ARG A 121 0.00 -13.74 -11.68
C ARG A 121 0.03 -14.94 -12.61
N GLY A 122 1.13 -15.10 -13.35
CA GLY A 122 1.32 -16.26 -14.22
C GLY A 122 0.62 -16.18 -15.58
N SER A 123 -0.11 -15.11 -15.89
CA SER A 123 -0.81 -14.96 -17.18
C SER A 123 0.10 -14.67 -18.39
N GLY A 124 1.41 -14.62 -18.22
CA GLY A 124 2.34 -14.25 -19.31
C GLY A 124 2.40 -12.75 -19.67
N ASP A 125 1.42 -11.97 -19.26
CA ASP A 125 1.19 -10.57 -19.65
C ASP A 125 2.05 -9.52 -18.91
N SER A 126 3.23 -9.91 -18.44
CA SER A 126 4.09 -8.99 -17.66
C SER A 126 4.45 -7.71 -18.42
N ARG A 127 4.58 -7.79 -19.75
CA ARG A 127 4.83 -6.62 -20.61
C ARG A 127 3.65 -5.65 -20.58
N LEU A 128 2.43 -6.15 -20.81
CA LEU A 128 1.22 -5.33 -20.77
C LEU A 128 0.99 -4.68 -19.40
N ILE A 129 1.30 -5.42 -18.33
CA ILE A 129 1.22 -4.89 -16.96
C ILE A 129 2.20 -3.72 -16.80
N ASN A 130 3.47 -3.90 -17.17
CA ASN A 130 4.47 -2.84 -17.08
C ASN A 130 4.09 -1.61 -17.90
N GLN A 131 3.60 -1.78 -19.12
CA GLN A 131 3.08 -0.67 -19.93
C GLN A 131 1.97 0.10 -19.23
N ARG A 132 0.98 -0.59 -18.67
CA ARG A 132 -0.10 0.05 -17.89
C ARG A 132 0.42 0.79 -16.65
N LEU A 133 1.42 0.23 -15.96
CA LEU A 133 2.05 0.90 -14.82
C LEU A 133 2.83 2.14 -15.27
N ALA A 134 3.62 2.02 -16.36
CA ALA A 134 4.36 3.15 -16.94
C ALA A 134 3.42 4.28 -17.39
N GLU A 135 2.28 3.95 -18.02
CA GLU A 135 1.26 4.95 -18.37
C GLU A 135 0.73 5.70 -17.14
N GLN A 136 0.54 5.05 -16.00
CA GLN A 136 0.12 5.74 -14.78
C GLN A 136 1.20 6.71 -14.28
N LEU A 137 2.46 6.28 -14.31
CA LEU A 137 3.61 7.10 -13.93
C LEU A 137 3.75 8.32 -14.88
N HIS A 138 3.64 8.12 -16.18
CA HIS A 138 3.62 9.21 -17.19
C HIS A 138 2.48 10.22 -16.97
N ARG A 139 1.33 9.75 -16.45
CA ARG A 139 0.20 10.63 -16.07
C ARG A 139 0.41 11.36 -14.75
N GLY A 140 1.61 11.31 -14.19
CA GLY A 140 1.93 11.99 -12.94
C GLY A 140 1.41 11.29 -11.69
N ARG A 141 1.13 9.99 -11.72
CA ARG A 141 0.61 9.22 -10.60
C ARG A 141 1.71 8.43 -9.91
N ASN A 142 1.78 8.50 -8.58
CA ASN A 142 2.62 7.58 -7.84
C ASN A 142 2.00 6.18 -7.84
N LEU A 143 2.84 5.18 -8.00
CA LEU A 143 2.47 3.77 -7.86
C LEU A 143 3.15 3.18 -6.65
N LEU A 144 2.49 2.25 -5.96
CA LEU A 144 3.10 1.43 -4.92
C LEU A 144 3.06 -0.04 -5.32
N ILE A 145 4.22 -0.68 -5.23
CA ILE A 145 4.37 -2.12 -5.39
C ILE A 145 5.07 -2.73 -4.17
N PHE A 146 4.73 -3.98 -3.90
CA PHE A 146 5.43 -4.83 -2.93
C PHE A 146 6.18 -5.93 -3.69
N PRO A 147 7.48 -5.73 -3.98
CA PRO A 147 8.22 -6.61 -4.88
C PRO A 147 8.53 -8.00 -4.30
N GLU A 148 8.35 -8.20 -3.00
CA GLU A 148 8.39 -9.52 -2.36
C GLU A 148 7.28 -10.44 -2.83
N GLY A 149 6.21 -9.86 -3.33
CA GLY A 149 5.10 -10.58 -3.91
C GLY A 149 4.19 -11.27 -2.90
N THR A 150 4.50 -11.26 -1.62
CA THR A 150 3.69 -11.77 -0.52
C THR A 150 4.06 -11.02 0.75
N THR A 151 3.22 -11.10 1.77
CA THR A 151 3.52 -10.62 3.11
C THR A 151 4.52 -11.52 3.83
N THR A 152 5.29 -10.95 4.74
CA THR A 152 6.30 -11.64 5.58
C THR A 152 6.09 -11.27 7.05
N ASN A 153 6.84 -11.92 7.95
CA ASN A 153 6.82 -11.56 9.37
C ASN A 153 7.59 -10.27 9.70
N GLY A 154 8.29 -9.67 8.70
CA GLY A 154 9.07 -8.44 8.88
C GLY A 154 10.43 -8.63 9.54
N GLU A 155 10.84 -9.86 9.88
CA GLU A 155 12.14 -10.17 10.48
C GLU A 155 13.25 -10.36 9.43
N SER A 156 12.88 -10.48 8.18
CA SER A 156 13.79 -10.54 7.04
C SER A 156 13.13 -10.00 5.78
N LEU A 157 13.92 -9.57 4.81
CA LEU A 157 13.44 -9.21 3.48
C LEU A 157 13.57 -10.38 2.52
N ARG A 158 12.49 -10.69 1.81
CA ARG A 158 12.53 -11.57 0.65
C ARG A 158 13.17 -10.87 -0.55
N THR A 159 13.53 -11.66 -1.55
CA THR A 159 14.05 -11.12 -2.82
C THR A 159 13.05 -10.18 -3.46
N PHE A 160 13.50 -9.00 -3.83
CA PHE A 160 12.73 -8.05 -4.60
C PHE A 160 12.74 -8.45 -6.07
N HIS A 161 11.57 -8.81 -6.57
CA HIS A 161 11.42 -9.20 -7.96
C HIS A 161 11.43 -7.99 -8.89
N GLY A 162 12.47 -7.85 -9.71
CA GLY A 162 12.65 -6.70 -10.61
C GLY A 162 11.64 -6.60 -11.76
N ARG A 163 10.77 -7.59 -11.95
CA ARG A 163 9.82 -7.61 -13.08
C ARG A 163 8.96 -6.35 -13.17
N LEU A 164 8.44 -5.86 -12.04
CA LEU A 164 7.60 -4.66 -12.01
C LEU A 164 8.42 -3.36 -11.99
N MET A 165 9.72 -3.42 -11.71
CA MET A 165 10.62 -2.27 -11.78
C MET A 165 10.81 -1.76 -13.23
N ALA A 166 10.55 -2.61 -14.24
CA ALA A 166 10.59 -2.21 -15.64
C ALA A 166 9.65 -1.03 -15.95
N SER A 167 8.55 -0.87 -15.21
CA SER A 167 7.66 0.27 -15.38
C SER A 167 8.30 1.61 -15.02
N ALA A 168 9.19 1.66 -14.02
CA ALA A 168 9.93 2.87 -13.69
C ALA A 168 10.98 3.21 -14.76
N LEU A 169 11.65 2.20 -15.32
CA LEU A 169 12.60 2.36 -16.43
C LEU A 169 11.89 2.88 -17.68
N GLU A 170 10.74 2.28 -18.05
CA GLU A 170 9.94 2.66 -19.20
C GLU A 170 9.39 4.08 -19.05
N ALA A 171 9.00 4.47 -17.84
CA ALA A 171 8.50 5.81 -17.56
C ALA A 171 9.61 6.85 -17.31
N GLY A 172 10.87 6.45 -17.16
CA GLY A 172 11.99 7.34 -16.85
C GLY A 172 11.89 8.00 -15.48
N VAL A 173 11.18 7.37 -14.50
CA VAL A 173 11.00 7.92 -13.17
C VAL A 173 11.87 7.19 -12.15
N ALA A 174 12.21 7.88 -11.05
CA ALA A 174 12.94 7.27 -9.95
C ALA A 174 12.07 6.27 -9.17
N VAL A 175 12.73 5.38 -8.44
CA VAL A 175 12.14 4.49 -7.45
C VAL A 175 12.27 5.12 -6.07
N GLN A 176 11.17 5.16 -5.29
CA GLN A 176 11.15 5.56 -3.89
C GLN A 176 11.15 4.30 -3.02
N PRO A 177 12.29 3.88 -2.45
CA PRO A 177 12.30 2.79 -1.51
C PRO A 177 11.66 3.22 -0.19
N VAL A 178 10.88 2.30 0.41
CA VAL A 178 10.21 2.50 1.69
C VAL A 178 10.43 1.29 2.57
N ALA A 179 10.86 1.50 3.80
CA ALA A 179 11.00 0.47 4.80
C ALA A 179 9.90 0.60 5.86
N ILE A 180 9.20 -0.50 6.16
CA ILE A 180 8.12 -0.56 7.14
C ILE A 180 8.49 -1.59 8.20
N SER A 181 8.48 -1.16 9.46
CA SER A 181 8.66 -2.06 10.60
C SER A 181 7.56 -1.89 11.63
N TYR A 182 7.13 -3.00 12.20
CA TYR A 182 6.11 -3.08 13.25
C TYR A 182 6.76 -3.52 14.54
N ARG A 183 6.48 -2.79 15.62
CA ARG A 183 6.99 -3.10 16.97
C ARG A 183 5.90 -3.02 18.01
N ARG A 184 6.03 -3.85 19.02
CA ARG A 184 5.20 -3.83 20.23
C ARG A 184 6.10 -4.04 21.42
N ASP A 185 6.01 -3.16 22.40
CA ASP A 185 6.87 -3.21 23.61
C ASP A 185 8.38 -3.28 23.29
N GLY A 186 8.79 -2.60 22.20
CA GLY A 186 10.19 -2.52 21.77
C GLY A 186 10.70 -3.69 20.93
N VAL A 187 9.94 -4.79 20.81
CA VAL A 187 10.29 -5.97 20.01
C VAL A 187 9.47 -6.04 18.71
N PRO A 188 9.84 -6.87 17.71
CA PRO A 188 9.02 -7.10 16.52
C PRO A 188 7.59 -7.51 16.91
N ASP A 189 6.59 -6.88 16.26
CA ASP A 189 5.18 -7.12 16.58
C ASP A 189 4.70 -8.44 15.96
N ALA A 190 4.43 -9.45 16.80
CA ALA A 190 3.91 -10.74 16.35
C ALA A 190 2.43 -10.71 15.92
N GLN A 191 1.69 -9.62 16.17
CA GLN A 191 0.27 -9.51 15.82
C GLN A 191 0.03 -8.79 14.49
N ALA A 192 0.95 -7.92 14.09
CA ALA A 192 0.82 -7.11 12.88
C ALA A 192 0.99 -7.89 11.57
N PRO A 193 1.88 -8.90 11.46
CA PRO A 193 2.04 -9.65 10.21
C PRO A 193 0.75 -10.37 9.80
N PHE A 194 0.47 -10.33 8.50
CA PHE A 194 -0.63 -11.06 7.87
C PHE A 194 -0.04 -12.17 7.01
N ILE A 195 0.16 -13.34 7.60
CA ILE A 195 0.92 -14.45 7.02
C ILE A 195 0.23 -15.81 7.25
N GLY A 196 0.69 -16.82 6.53
CA GLY A 196 0.16 -18.17 6.65
C GLY A 196 -1.30 -18.25 6.21
N ASP A 197 -2.11 -18.89 7.06
CA ASP A 197 -3.54 -19.09 6.84
C ASP A 197 -4.41 -17.98 7.47
N ASP A 198 -3.83 -16.80 7.74
CA ASP A 198 -4.59 -15.67 8.27
C ASP A 198 -5.70 -15.26 7.29
N ASP A 199 -6.93 -15.21 7.76
CA ASP A 199 -8.03 -14.53 7.09
C ASP A 199 -8.18 -13.09 7.60
N LEU A 200 -8.74 -12.23 6.75
CA LEU A 200 -8.83 -10.80 7.04
C LEU A 200 -9.61 -10.49 8.32
N LEU A 201 -10.71 -11.20 8.59
CA LEU A 201 -11.58 -10.89 9.72
C LEU A 201 -10.96 -11.35 11.05
N SER A 202 -10.36 -12.54 11.07
CA SER A 202 -9.65 -13.06 12.25
C SER A 202 -8.45 -12.19 12.60
N HIS A 203 -7.64 -11.82 11.60
CA HIS A 203 -6.51 -10.92 11.78
C HIS A 203 -6.96 -9.53 12.27
N LEU A 204 -7.96 -8.94 11.64
CA LEU A 204 -8.54 -7.67 12.08
C LEU A 204 -9.02 -7.76 13.54
N GLY A 205 -9.75 -8.82 13.87
CA GLY A 205 -10.21 -9.06 15.24
C GLY A 205 -9.05 -9.18 16.24
N ARG A 206 -7.93 -9.81 15.87
CA ARG A 206 -6.69 -9.89 16.66
C ARG A 206 -6.11 -8.50 16.91
N LEU A 207 -5.95 -7.69 15.87
CA LEU A 207 -5.45 -6.32 16.00
C LEU A 207 -6.33 -5.44 16.87
N LEU A 208 -7.65 -5.48 16.68
CA LEU A 208 -8.58 -4.61 17.40
C LEU A 208 -8.68 -4.93 18.90
N ARG A 209 -8.46 -6.19 19.30
CA ARG A 209 -8.39 -6.61 20.71
C ARG A 209 -7.06 -6.24 21.34
N GLY A 210 -5.99 -6.24 20.54
CA GLY A 210 -4.62 -6.01 20.97
C GLY A 210 -4.37 -4.63 21.59
N GLU A 211 -3.26 -4.50 22.27
CA GLU A 211 -2.76 -3.20 22.71
C GLU A 211 -2.22 -2.41 21.52
N ARG A 212 -1.85 -1.18 21.76
CA ARG A 212 -1.29 -0.33 20.71
C ARG A 212 0.13 -0.79 20.40
N GLY A 213 0.40 -1.09 19.13
CA GLY A 213 1.77 -1.25 18.62
C GLY A 213 2.29 0.06 18.03
N SER A 214 3.51 0.05 17.54
CA SER A 214 4.11 1.14 16.78
C SER A 214 4.48 0.68 15.37
N VAL A 215 4.39 1.59 14.41
CA VAL A 215 4.84 1.38 13.03
C VAL A 215 5.81 2.49 12.69
N HIS A 216 6.98 2.12 12.23
CA HIS A 216 7.92 3.07 11.66
C HIS A 216 7.97 2.91 10.15
N ILE A 217 7.67 3.98 9.43
CA ILE A 217 7.73 4.07 7.97
C ILE A 217 8.91 4.99 7.64
N GLN A 218 9.86 4.47 6.89
CA GLN A 218 11.04 5.22 6.48
C GLN A 218 11.00 5.42 4.97
N LEU A 219 10.87 6.67 4.54
CA LEU A 219 11.02 7.07 3.13
C LEU A 219 12.51 7.27 2.89
N LEU A 220 13.11 6.35 2.14
CA LEU A 220 14.56 6.31 1.92
C LEU A 220 14.92 7.20 0.72
N GLU A 221 16.22 7.37 0.49
CA GLU A 221 16.70 8.17 -0.64
C GLU A 221 16.21 7.58 -1.98
N PRO A 222 15.61 8.39 -2.86
CA PRO A 222 15.15 7.94 -4.16
C PRO A 222 16.30 7.42 -5.03
N ILE A 223 16.06 6.32 -5.75
CA ILE A 223 17.03 5.70 -6.65
C ILE A 223 16.66 6.09 -8.08
N PRO A 224 17.53 6.86 -8.80
CA PRO A 224 17.35 7.15 -10.22
C PRO A 224 17.30 5.86 -11.03
N SER A 225 16.35 5.77 -11.96
CA SER A 225 16.26 4.59 -12.85
C SER A 225 17.20 4.64 -14.05
N GLN A 226 17.70 5.81 -14.39
CA GLN A 226 18.56 6.01 -15.56
C GLN A 226 19.88 5.23 -15.44
N GLY A 227 20.26 4.54 -16.51
CA GLY A 227 21.51 3.76 -16.57
C GLY A 227 21.49 2.44 -15.83
N LEU A 228 20.37 2.08 -15.20
CA LEU A 228 20.21 0.81 -14.51
C LEU A 228 19.32 -0.15 -15.31
N ASP A 229 19.51 -1.45 -15.09
CA ASP A 229 18.52 -2.45 -15.49
C ASP A 229 17.54 -2.75 -14.34
N ARG A 230 16.49 -3.51 -14.65
CA ARG A 230 15.44 -3.84 -13.67
C ARG A 230 15.92 -4.68 -12.48
N ALA A 231 16.95 -5.51 -12.68
CA ALA A 231 17.48 -6.38 -11.64
C ALA A 231 18.37 -5.57 -10.68
N GLU A 232 19.19 -4.68 -11.23
CA GLU A 232 20.03 -3.78 -10.44
C GLU A 232 19.18 -2.80 -9.64
N LEU A 233 18.13 -2.24 -10.24
CA LEU A 233 17.20 -1.34 -9.55
C LEU A 233 16.50 -2.04 -8.37
N ALA A 234 16.07 -3.30 -8.58
CA ALA A 234 15.48 -4.11 -7.50
C ALA A 234 16.49 -4.43 -6.39
N ARG A 235 17.73 -4.75 -6.76
CA ARG A 235 18.81 -5.05 -5.81
C ARG A 235 19.14 -3.83 -4.95
N GLN A 236 19.27 -2.64 -5.56
CA GLN A 236 19.53 -1.40 -4.82
C GLN A 236 18.37 -1.05 -3.89
N ALA A 237 17.12 -1.14 -4.34
CA ALA A 237 15.95 -0.90 -3.51
C ALA A 237 15.86 -1.88 -2.32
N GLN A 238 16.16 -3.17 -2.56
CA GLN A 238 16.20 -4.19 -1.50
C GLN A 238 17.32 -3.89 -0.50
N GLN A 239 18.50 -3.53 -0.97
CA GLN A 239 19.65 -3.20 -0.10
C GLN A 239 19.34 -1.98 0.77
N ALA A 240 18.78 -0.91 0.19
CA ALA A 240 18.35 0.27 0.95
C ALA A 240 17.33 -0.11 2.05
N GLY A 241 16.33 -0.92 1.71
CA GLY A 241 15.35 -1.42 2.69
C GLY A 241 15.98 -2.29 3.78
N ARG A 242 16.94 -3.16 3.43
CA ARG A 242 17.65 -4.02 4.40
C ARG A 242 18.43 -3.16 5.41
N LEU A 243 19.20 -2.18 4.94
CA LEU A 243 19.98 -1.29 5.82
C LEU A 243 19.12 -0.43 6.74
N ALA A 244 17.87 -0.14 6.34
CA ALA A 244 16.94 0.63 7.15
C ALA A 244 16.19 -0.21 8.20
N LEU A 245 16.06 -1.53 7.98
CA LEU A 245 15.29 -2.43 8.84
C LEU A 245 16.15 -3.20 9.84
N PHE A 246 17.40 -3.52 9.47
CA PHE A 246 18.33 -4.38 10.19
C PHE A 246 19.70 -3.76 10.36
#